data_a2d4f49bc67503ba291ab18f1ab7b670
#
_entry.id   a2d4f49bc67503ba291ab18f1ab7b670
#
_cell.length_a   1.000
_cell.length_b   1.000
_cell.length_c   1.000
_cell.angle_alpha   90.00
_cell.angle_beta   90.00
_cell.angle_gamma   90.00
#
_symmetry.space_group_name_H-M   'P 1'
#
loop_
_entity.id
_entity.type
_entity.pdbx_description
1 polymer ?
#
loop_
_entity_poly.entity_id
_entity_poly.type
_entity_poly.pdbx_seq_one_letter_code
_entity_poly.pdbx_strand_id
1 'polypeptide(L)'
;MTKRIILFLLGFVLLGSIRAKEVNKETASVTAVKALHKFAAGFSGNVQSVSPVMYQGTKAYYVVNFAPQGWVLVAADDAVTPILGYSPTGHFTTDRQPVNVQGWLNNYADEIVRVIQLKENVAHRDWKELDKAPIASRAASDKVEPLIKVTWNQSGSYSKYCPSDDAGRAVVGCVA
;
A
#
# COMPACT_ATOMS: atom_id res chain seq x y z
N MET A 1 41.36 27.94 21.49
CA MET A 1 40.79 26.59 21.66
C MET A 1 39.26 26.56 21.57
N THR A 2 38.56 27.55 22.03
CA THR A 2 37.08 27.63 22.06
C THR A 2 36.36 27.60 20.70
N LYS A 3 36.90 28.24 19.66
CA LYS A 3 36.27 28.26 18.31
C LYS A 3 36.24 26.90 17.60
N ARG A 4 37.20 26.02 17.86
CA ARG A 4 37.24 24.66 17.26
C ARG A 4 36.26 23.69 17.92
N ILE A 5 35.96 23.89 19.21
CA ILE A 5 34.99 23.08 19.98
C ILE A 5 33.55 23.41 19.53
N ILE A 6 33.29 24.70 19.25
CA ILE A 6 31.95 25.15 18.74
C ILE A 6 31.66 24.58 17.38
N LEU A 7 32.67 24.48 16.50
CA LEU A 7 32.50 23.86 15.17
C LEU A 7 32.19 22.35 15.23
N PHE A 8 32.79 21.66 16.20
CA PHE A 8 32.52 20.23 16.45
C PHE A 8 31.14 19.97 17.04
N LEU A 9 30.67 20.86 17.91
CA LEU A 9 29.30 20.78 18.44
C LEU A 9 28.23 21.10 17.40
N LEU A 10 28.48 22.03 16.49
CA LEU A 10 27.58 22.35 15.38
C LEU A 10 27.50 21.24 14.35
N GLY A 11 28.60 20.49 14.14
CA GLY A 11 28.63 19.33 13.24
C GLY A 11 27.86 18.11 13.79
N PHE A 12 27.74 17.99 15.13
CA PHE A 12 27.02 16.86 15.73
C PHE A 12 25.50 17.03 15.73
N VAL A 13 24.99 18.27 15.61
CA VAL A 13 23.55 18.57 15.54
C VAL A 13 22.96 18.26 14.15
N LEU A 14 23.79 18.14 13.11
CA LEU A 14 23.33 17.87 11.73
C LEU A 14 23.23 16.38 11.37
N LEU A 15 23.60 15.47 12.27
CA LEU A 15 23.26 14.06 12.15
C LEU A 15 21.83 13.83 12.63
N GLY A 16 20.87 14.49 11.99
CA GLY A 16 19.46 14.20 12.15
C GLY A 16 19.25 12.72 11.85
N SER A 17 19.07 11.92 12.87
CA SER A 17 18.69 10.52 12.76
C SER A 17 17.45 10.47 11.89
N ILE A 18 17.53 9.89 10.70
CA ILE A 18 16.38 9.51 9.90
C ILE A 18 15.73 8.36 10.67
N ARG A 19 14.92 8.72 11.64
CA ARG A 19 14.09 7.75 12.35
C ARG A 19 12.81 7.56 11.57
N ALA A 20 12.38 6.33 11.41
CA ALA A 20 11.03 6.02 11.05
C ALA A 20 10.08 6.78 11.98
N LYS A 21 9.05 7.36 11.42
CA LYS A 21 8.24 8.36 12.12
C LYS A 21 6.75 7.97 12.01
N GLU A 22 6.08 8.15 13.13
CA GLU A 22 4.61 8.08 13.14
C GLU A 22 4.03 9.03 12.10
N VAL A 23 3.17 8.50 11.25
CA VAL A 23 2.42 9.25 10.24
C VAL A 23 1.25 9.93 10.93
N ASN A 24 1.17 11.24 10.85
CA ASN A 24 0.04 11.99 11.35
C ASN A 24 -1.09 12.09 10.31
N LYS A 25 -2.22 12.63 10.72
CA LYS A 25 -3.44 12.74 9.90
C LYS A 25 -3.24 13.60 8.64
N GLU A 26 -2.47 14.66 8.77
CA GLU A 26 -2.14 15.58 7.68
C GLU A 26 -1.25 14.91 6.64
N THR A 27 -0.22 14.20 7.08
CA THR A 27 0.65 13.41 6.21
C THR A 27 -0.14 12.31 5.51
N ALA A 28 -1.00 11.58 6.22
CA ALA A 28 -1.86 10.56 5.62
C ALA A 28 -2.78 11.12 4.54
N SER A 29 -3.37 12.30 4.78
CA SER A 29 -4.21 13.01 3.80
C SER A 29 -3.43 13.35 2.53
N VAL A 30 -2.26 13.99 2.67
CA VAL A 30 -1.41 14.36 1.52
C VAL A 30 -0.93 13.12 0.75
N THR A 31 -0.53 12.08 1.48
CA THR A 31 -0.08 10.80 0.90
C THR A 31 -1.19 10.14 0.09
N ALA A 32 -2.43 10.14 0.61
CA ALA A 32 -3.58 9.58 -0.10
C ALA A 32 -3.89 10.34 -1.40
N VAL A 33 -3.83 11.68 -1.39
CA VAL A 33 -4.00 12.50 -2.60
C VAL A 33 -2.93 12.16 -3.64
N LYS A 34 -1.66 12.11 -3.24
CA LYS A 34 -0.55 11.73 -4.13
C LYS A 34 -0.75 10.34 -4.73
N ALA A 35 -1.21 9.38 -3.91
CA ALA A 35 -1.46 8.02 -4.36
C ALA A 35 -2.53 7.96 -5.46
N LEU A 36 -3.69 8.58 -5.26
CA LEU A 36 -4.75 8.57 -6.28
C LEU A 36 -4.35 9.32 -7.55
N HIS A 37 -3.65 10.45 -7.42
CA HIS A 37 -3.14 11.15 -8.61
C HIS A 37 -2.11 10.32 -9.39
N LYS A 38 -1.33 9.49 -8.70
CA LYS A 38 -0.31 8.64 -9.31
C LYS A 38 -0.89 7.38 -9.95
N PHE A 39 -1.84 6.74 -9.27
CA PHE A 39 -2.32 5.41 -9.64
C PHE A 39 -3.68 5.41 -10.36
N ALA A 40 -4.45 6.50 -10.27
CA ALA A 40 -5.76 6.63 -10.88
C ALA A 40 -5.79 7.85 -11.81
N ALA A 41 -5.51 7.63 -13.10
CA ALA A 41 -5.49 8.69 -14.10
C ALA A 41 -6.81 9.45 -14.13
N GLY A 42 -6.74 10.79 -14.09
CA GLY A 42 -7.92 11.67 -14.13
C GLY A 42 -8.71 11.76 -12.82
N PHE A 43 -8.20 11.20 -11.71
CA PHE A 43 -8.84 11.38 -10.42
C PHE A 43 -8.81 12.84 -9.97
N SER A 44 -9.97 13.37 -9.56
CA SER A 44 -10.16 14.79 -9.17
C SER A 44 -10.91 14.96 -7.85
N GLY A 45 -11.03 13.90 -7.04
CA GLY A 45 -11.73 13.95 -5.75
C GLY A 45 -10.97 14.76 -4.69
N ASN A 46 -11.75 15.36 -3.76
CA ASN A 46 -11.20 16.03 -2.60
C ASN A 46 -11.32 15.16 -1.35
N VAL A 47 -10.36 15.27 -0.42
CA VAL A 47 -10.42 14.54 0.84
C VAL A 47 -11.67 14.92 1.62
N GLN A 48 -12.51 13.94 1.91
CA GLN A 48 -13.74 14.08 2.68
C GLN A 48 -13.52 13.74 4.15
N SER A 49 -12.81 12.66 4.43
CA SER A 49 -12.54 12.22 5.80
C SER A 49 -11.20 11.50 5.90
N VAL A 50 -10.56 11.60 7.08
CA VAL A 50 -9.35 10.85 7.45
C VAL A 50 -9.60 10.26 8.83
N SER A 51 -9.76 8.96 8.90
CA SER A 51 -10.09 8.21 10.12
C SER A 51 -8.98 7.25 10.51
N PRO A 52 -8.40 7.35 11.70
CA PRO A 52 -7.41 6.39 12.17
C PRO A 52 -8.08 5.07 12.52
N VAL A 53 -7.41 3.97 12.21
CA VAL A 53 -7.81 2.63 12.61
C VAL A 53 -6.84 2.13 13.68
N MET A 54 -7.40 1.80 14.84
CA MET A 54 -6.66 1.26 15.97
C MET A 54 -6.67 -0.26 15.92
N TYR A 55 -5.50 -0.84 16.17
CA TYR A 55 -5.34 -2.28 16.30
C TYR A 55 -4.48 -2.59 17.52
N GLN A 56 -4.98 -3.42 18.42
CA GLN A 56 -4.31 -3.75 19.70
C GLN A 56 -3.82 -2.51 20.47
N GLY A 57 -4.62 -1.43 20.49
CA GLY A 57 -4.27 -0.18 21.17
C GLY A 57 -3.30 0.72 20.44
N THR A 58 -2.77 0.31 19.29
CA THR A 58 -1.83 1.06 18.45
C THR A 58 -2.53 1.52 17.16
N LYS A 59 -2.23 2.73 16.70
CA LYS A 59 -2.69 3.22 15.42
C LYS A 59 -1.97 2.46 14.30
N ALA A 60 -2.70 1.66 13.53
CA ALA A 60 -2.13 0.83 12.48
C ALA A 60 -2.13 1.55 11.12
N TYR A 61 -3.25 2.15 10.75
CA TYR A 61 -3.38 2.84 9.46
C TYR A 61 -4.51 3.88 9.50
N TYR A 62 -4.62 4.64 8.43
CA TYR A 62 -5.71 5.59 8.20
C TYR A 62 -6.58 5.14 7.04
N VAL A 63 -7.89 5.35 7.16
CA VAL A 63 -8.83 5.33 6.05
C VAL A 63 -9.04 6.76 5.60
N VAL A 64 -8.66 7.06 4.37
CA VAL A 64 -8.89 8.36 3.73
C VAL A 64 -9.94 8.19 2.66
N ASN A 65 -11.12 8.79 2.86
CA ASN A 65 -12.20 8.80 1.87
C ASN A 65 -12.25 10.15 1.14
N PHE A 66 -12.67 10.12 -0.11
CA PHE A 66 -12.75 11.26 -1.00
C PHE A 66 -14.19 11.53 -1.45
N ALA A 67 -14.51 12.78 -1.71
CA ALA A 67 -15.75 13.21 -2.34
C ALA A 67 -15.49 13.52 -3.84
N PRO A 68 -16.40 13.13 -4.75
CA PRO A 68 -17.65 12.40 -4.51
C PRO A 68 -17.43 10.90 -4.26
N GLN A 69 -16.25 10.35 -4.54
CA GLN A 69 -15.90 8.94 -4.37
C GLN A 69 -14.39 8.74 -4.35
N GLY A 70 -13.96 7.55 -3.96
CA GLY A 70 -12.56 7.12 -3.86
C GLY A 70 -12.12 6.98 -2.41
N TRP A 71 -11.13 6.12 -2.19
CA TRP A 71 -10.54 5.90 -0.88
C TRP A 71 -9.10 5.38 -0.98
N VAL A 72 -8.35 5.61 0.07
CA VAL A 72 -6.98 5.11 0.24
C VAL A 72 -6.78 4.65 1.68
N LEU A 73 -6.10 3.53 1.87
CA LEU A 73 -5.59 3.08 3.16
C LEU A 73 -4.11 3.44 3.26
N VAL A 74 -3.76 4.27 4.24
CA VAL A 74 -2.40 4.79 4.43
C VAL A 74 -1.85 4.27 5.75
N ALA A 75 -0.66 3.67 5.74
CA ALA A 75 0.00 3.18 6.94
C ALA A 75 0.25 4.32 7.95
N ALA A 76 0.17 4.00 9.25
CA ALA A 76 0.38 4.98 10.32
C ALA A 76 1.84 5.12 10.76
N ASP A 77 2.77 4.41 10.10
CA ASP A 77 4.20 4.50 10.34
C ASP A 77 4.97 4.47 9.01
N ASP A 78 6.01 5.28 8.87
CA ASP A 78 6.75 5.38 7.61
C ASP A 78 7.80 4.26 7.41
N ALA A 79 8.01 3.40 8.40
CA ALA A 79 8.86 2.22 8.24
C ALA A 79 8.23 1.12 7.38
N VAL A 80 6.91 1.20 7.12
CA VAL A 80 6.19 0.27 6.24
C VAL A 80 5.75 0.94 4.94
N THR A 81 5.29 0.15 3.97
CA THR A 81 4.76 0.70 2.71
C THR A 81 3.64 1.71 2.97
N PRO A 82 3.65 2.89 2.29
CA PRO A 82 2.69 3.95 2.55
C PRO A 82 1.24 3.57 2.22
N ILE A 83 1.03 2.83 1.13
CA ILE A 83 -0.31 2.54 0.59
C ILE A 83 -0.61 1.06 0.76
N LEU A 84 -1.59 0.75 1.58
CA LEU A 84 -2.06 -0.61 1.82
C LEU A 84 -3.13 -1.04 0.81
N GLY A 85 -3.88 -0.07 0.31
CA GLY A 85 -4.90 -0.30 -0.70
C GLY A 85 -5.56 1.01 -1.14
N TYR A 86 -6.16 1.02 -2.31
CA TYR A 86 -6.89 2.18 -2.83
C TYR A 86 -7.95 1.77 -3.84
N SER A 87 -8.91 2.66 -4.04
CA SER A 87 -9.83 2.63 -5.18
C SER A 87 -10.20 4.06 -5.57
N PRO A 88 -10.30 4.37 -6.87
CA PRO A 88 -10.81 5.66 -7.33
C PRO A 88 -12.34 5.77 -7.21
N THR A 89 -13.02 4.69 -6.83
CA THR A 89 -14.49 4.62 -6.74
C THR A 89 -14.94 4.12 -5.39
N GLY A 90 -16.20 4.43 -5.02
CA GLY A 90 -16.80 4.02 -3.76
C GLY A 90 -16.20 4.71 -2.53
N HIS A 91 -16.57 4.24 -1.35
CA HIS A 91 -16.02 4.65 -0.06
C HIS A 91 -15.64 3.43 0.76
N PHE A 92 -14.62 3.55 1.58
CA PHE A 92 -14.19 2.50 2.48
C PHE A 92 -14.77 2.73 3.88
N THR A 93 -15.42 1.71 4.43
CA THR A 93 -15.89 1.68 5.81
C THR A 93 -15.16 0.57 6.57
N THR A 94 -14.88 0.78 7.85
CA THR A 94 -14.21 -0.22 8.69
C THR A 94 -15.17 -1.24 9.28
N ASP A 95 -16.45 -0.88 9.37
CA ASP A 95 -17.54 -1.73 9.82
C ASP A 95 -18.10 -2.56 8.65
N ARG A 96 -18.52 -3.77 8.95
CA ARG A 96 -19.19 -4.68 8.00
C ARG A 96 -18.34 -5.12 6.79
N GLN A 97 -17.04 -5.20 6.96
CA GLN A 97 -16.19 -5.79 5.93
C GLN A 97 -16.39 -7.30 5.84
N PRO A 98 -16.33 -7.90 4.65
CA PRO A 98 -16.28 -9.36 4.50
C PRO A 98 -15.13 -9.97 5.32
N VAL A 99 -15.32 -11.18 5.83
CA VAL A 99 -14.36 -11.85 6.72
C VAL A 99 -12.96 -11.96 6.10
N ASN A 100 -12.88 -12.23 4.80
CA ASN A 100 -11.62 -12.30 4.06
C ASN A 100 -10.92 -10.93 4.00
N VAL A 101 -11.66 -9.83 3.84
CA VAL A 101 -11.12 -8.46 3.86
C VAL A 101 -10.65 -8.11 5.26
N GLN A 102 -11.42 -8.45 6.29
CA GLN A 102 -10.99 -8.25 7.68
C GLN A 102 -9.72 -9.02 8.00
N GLY A 103 -9.61 -10.30 7.59
CA GLY A 103 -8.41 -11.10 7.77
C GLY A 103 -7.20 -10.47 7.10
N TRP A 104 -7.36 -9.97 5.87
CA TRP A 104 -6.31 -9.27 5.13
C TRP A 104 -5.87 -7.97 5.82
N LEU A 105 -6.81 -7.15 6.28
CA LEU A 105 -6.52 -5.91 7.00
C LEU A 105 -5.85 -6.17 8.35
N ASN A 106 -6.26 -7.22 9.07
CA ASN A 106 -5.63 -7.62 10.32
C ASN A 106 -4.17 -8.03 10.11
N ASN A 107 -3.85 -8.76 9.04
CA ASN A 107 -2.46 -9.12 8.72
C ASN A 107 -1.60 -7.87 8.51
N TYR A 108 -2.10 -6.86 7.78
CA TYR A 108 -1.38 -5.58 7.65
C TYR A 108 -1.23 -4.86 8.99
N ALA A 109 -2.29 -4.84 9.79
CA ALA A 109 -2.26 -4.18 11.09
C ALA A 109 -1.26 -4.85 12.04
N ASP A 110 -1.18 -6.19 12.04
CA ASP A 110 -0.19 -6.97 12.80
C ASP A 110 1.24 -6.62 12.37
N GLU A 111 1.50 -6.58 11.07
CA GLU A 111 2.81 -6.22 10.52
C GLU A 111 3.22 -4.80 10.93
N ILE A 112 2.32 -3.82 10.77
CA ILE A 112 2.58 -2.42 11.13
C ILE A 112 2.86 -2.29 12.62
N VAL A 113 2.01 -2.87 13.48
CA VAL A 113 2.18 -2.82 14.94
C VAL A 113 3.48 -3.48 15.35
N ARG A 114 3.86 -4.59 14.73
CA ARG A 114 5.14 -5.26 14.98
C ARG A 114 6.33 -4.38 14.61
N VAL A 115 6.30 -3.71 13.47
CA VAL A 115 7.36 -2.78 13.02
C VAL A 115 7.51 -1.61 14.01
N ILE A 116 6.39 -1.03 14.44
CA ILE A 116 6.38 0.03 15.47
C ILE A 116 6.99 -0.47 16.78
N GLN A 117 6.65 -1.67 17.23
CA GLN A 117 7.20 -2.26 18.47
C GLN A 117 8.69 -2.56 18.36
N LEU A 118 9.18 -2.98 17.21
CA LEU A 118 10.60 -3.22 16.93
C LEU A 118 11.38 -1.91 16.81
N LYS A 119 10.71 -0.76 16.79
CA LYS A 119 11.31 0.58 16.63
C LYS A 119 12.24 0.66 15.41
N GLU A 120 11.77 0.10 14.30
CA GLU A 120 12.45 0.25 13.01
C GLU A 120 12.69 1.74 12.73
N ASN A 121 13.91 2.07 12.29
CA ASN A 121 14.34 3.47 12.18
C ASN A 121 14.52 3.93 10.72
N VAL A 122 14.16 3.10 9.75
CA VAL A 122 14.36 3.41 8.32
C VAL A 122 13.01 3.50 7.63
N ALA A 123 12.73 4.68 7.10
CA ALA A 123 11.53 4.88 6.30
C ALA A 123 11.53 4.00 5.04
N HIS A 124 10.40 3.38 4.73
CA HIS A 124 10.25 2.56 3.55
C HIS A 124 10.42 3.40 2.28
N ARG A 125 11.15 2.88 1.30
CA ARG A 125 11.51 3.60 0.08
C ARG A 125 10.31 4.17 -0.70
N ASP A 126 9.17 3.52 -0.63
CA ASP A 126 7.98 3.88 -1.41
C ASP A 126 7.37 5.23 -0.97
N TRP A 127 7.66 5.72 0.24
CA TRP A 127 7.29 7.08 0.64
C TRP A 127 7.96 8.12 -0.27
N LYS A 128 9.23 7.93 -0.61
CA LYS A 128 9.95 8.81 -1.55
C LYS A 128 9.49 8.61 -2.99
N GLU A 129 9.06 7.40 -3.35
CA GLU A 129 8.56 7.12 -4.69
C GLU A 129 7.20 7.78 -4.96
N LEU A 130 6.39 8.03 -3.94
CA LEU A 130 5.14 8.79 -4.08
C LEU A 130 5.37 10.26 -4.42
N ASP A 131 6.53 10.82 -4.07
CA ASP A 131 6.88 12.22 -4.36
C ASP A 131 7.34 12.42 -5.82
N LYS A 132 7.67 11.33 -6.51
CA LYS A 132 8.03 11.39 -7.92
C LYS A 132 6.79 11.68 -8.76
N ALA A 133 6.99 12.41 -9.87
CA ALA A 133 5.92 12.70 -10.82
C ALA A 133 5.15 11.42 -11.16
N PRO A 134 3.82 11.51 -11.39
CA PRO A 134 3.05 10.37 -11.86
C PRO A 134 3.80 9.73 -13.03
N ILE A 135 3.91 8.41 -13.03
CA ILE A 135 4.33 7.71 -14.23
C ILE A 135 3.32 8.16 -15.28
N ALA A 136 3.78 8.97 -16.24
CA ALA A 136 2.94 9.42 -17.33
C ALA A 136 2.15 8.19 -17.77
N SER A 137 0.83 8.25 -17.71
CA SER A 137 0.00 7.10 -18.07
C SER A 137 0.52 6.70 -19.43
N ARG A 138 1.15 5.54 -19.53
CA ARG A 138 1.49 5.00 -20.83
C ARG A 138 0.21 5.09 -21.60
N ALA A 139 0.24 5.92 -22.64
CA ALA A 139 -0.92 6.08 -23.48
C ALA A 139 -1.42 4.66 -23.77
N ALA A 140 -2.73 4.44 -23.63
CA ALA A 140 -3.36 3.12 -23.80
C ALA A 140 -3.10 2.49 -25.19
N SER A 141 -2.26 3.11 -26.00
CA SER A 141 -1.83 2.69 -27.33
C SER A 141 -0.62 1.75 -27.32
N ASP A 142 0.11 1.61 -26.22
CA ASP A 142 1.21 0.66 -26.16
C ASP A 142 0.67 -0.73 -25.81
N LYS A 143 0.06 -1.36 -26.83
CA LYS A 143 -0.26 -2.78 -26.78
C LYS A 143 1.03 -3.55 -26.61
N VAL A 144 1.27 -4.05 -25.39
CA VAL A 144 2.34 -5.00 -25.15
C VAL A 144 1.86 -6.35 -25.64
N GLU A 145 2.48 -6.85 -26.71
CA GLU A 145 2.20 -8.20 -27.17
C GLU A 145 2.59 -9.21 -26.08
N PRO A 146 1.83 -10.33 -25.92
CA PRO A 146 2.15 -11.33 -24.93
C PRO A 146 3.59 -11.80 -25.05
N LEU A 147 4.36 -11.70 -23.97
CA LEU A 147 5.74 -12.18 -23.90
C LEU A 147 5.81 -13.70 -24.01
N ILE A 148 4.75 -14.38 -23.56
CA ILE A 148 4.61 -15.83 -23.61
C ILE A 148 3.70 -16.17 -24.78
N LYS A 149 4.23 -16.90 -25.76
CA LYS A 149 3.49 -17.31 -26.99
C LYS A 149 2.81 -18.69 -26.85
N VAL A 150 2.83 -19.29 -25.66
CA VAL A 150 2.20 -20.58 -25.40
C VAL A 150 0.80 -20.39 -24.82
N THR A 151 -0.13 -21.19 -25.30
CA THR A 151 -1.50 -21.24 -24.78
C THR A 151 -1.61 -22.32 -23.72
N TRP A 152 -1.43 -21.92 -22.47
CA TRP A 152 -1.66 -22.81 -21.33
C TRP A 152 -3.15 -22.91 -21.04
N ASN A 153 -3.60 -24.13 -20.70
CA ASN A 153 -4.99 -24.40 -20.37
C ASN A 153 -5.06 -25.26 -19.11
N GLN A 154 -6.17 -25.21 -18.40
CA GLN A 154 -6.42 -26.01 -17.21
C GLN A 154 -7.24 -27.29 -17.49
N SER A 155 -7.63 -27.54 -18.72
CA SER A 155 -8.46 -28.64 -19.14
C SER A 155 -7.80 -29.47 -20.26
N GLY A 156 -8.50 -30.47 -20.80
CA GLY A 156 -8.02 -31.30 -21.87
C GLY A 156 -6.78 -32.11 -21.48
N SER A 157 -5.69 -31.97 -22.24
CA SER A 157 -4.45 -32.74 -22.00
C SER A 157 -3.80 -32.37 -20.65
N TYR A 158 -3.97 -31.14 -20.17
CA TYR A 158 -3.38 -30.67 -18.91
C TYR A 158 -4.05 -31.30 -17.68
N SER A 159 -5.35 -31.62 -17.76
CA SER A 159 -6.09 -32.27 -16.67
C SER A 159 -6.12 -33.79 -16.75
N LYS A 160 -5.31 -34.40 -17.63
CA LYS A 160 -5.32 -35.87 -17.89
C LYS A 160 -5.23 -36.75 -16.64
N TYR A 161 -4.46 -36.32 -15.65
CA TYR A 161 -4.22 -37.05 -14.41
C TYR A 161 -4.99 -36.47 -13.20
N CYS A 162 -5.85 -35.48 -13.42
CA CYS A 162 -6.70 -34.93 -12.36
C CYS A 162 -7.83 -35.91 -12.03
N PRO A 163 -8.30 -35.97 -10.78
CA PRO A 163 -9.48 -36.74 -10.40
C PRO A 163 -10.70 -36.38 -11.24
N SER A 164 -11.58 -37.36 -11.46
CA SER A 164 -12.88 -37.14 -12.10
C SER A 164 -14.02 -37.44 -11.13
N ASP A 165 -15.12 -36.74 -11.27
CA ASP A 165 -16.37 -36.94 -10.57
C ASP A 165 -17.55 -36.93 -11.57
N ASP A 166 -18.77 -36.91 -11.06
CA ASP A 166 -19.99 -36.93 -11.89
C ASP A 166 -20.12 -35.72 -12.80
N ALA A 167 -19.48 -34.61 -12.49
CA ALA A 167 -19.44 -33.38 -13.30
C ALA A 167 -18.33 -33.40 -14.38
N GLY A 168 -17.45 -34.41 -14.34
CA GLY A 168 -16.35 -34.55 -15.27
C GLY A 168 -14.98 -34.54 -14.60
N ARG A 169 -13.92 -34.30 -15.38
CA ARG A 169 -12.56 -34.26 -14.86
C ARG A 169 -12.24 -32.89 -14.27
N ALA A 170 -11.72 -32.87 -13.06
CA ALA A 170 -11.27 -31.64 -12.42
C ALA A 170 -10.21 -30.93 -13.29
N VAL A 171 -10.28 -29.61 -13.33
CA VAL A 171 -9.27 -28.79 -13.99
C VAL A 171 -8.03 -28.65 -13.12
N VAL A 172 -6.86 -28.44 -13.74
CA VAL A 172 -5.64 -28.09 -13.03
C VAL A 172 -5.83 -26.70 -12.43
N GLY A 173 -5.58 -26.55 -11.13
CA GLY A 173 -5.75 -25.26 -10.45
C GLY A 173 -4.74 -24.21 -10.92
N CYS A 174 -4.97 -22.95 -10.53
CA CYS A 174 -4.11 -21.83 -10.90
C CYS A 174 -2.69 -21.92 -10.29
N VAL A 175 -2.49 -22.81 -9.35
CA VAL A 175 -1.21 -23.10 -8.70
C VAL A 175 -0.99 -24.62 -8.75
N ALA A 176 -0.53 -25.10 -9.87
CA ALA A 176 -0.13 -26.48 -10.07
C ALA A 176 1.32 -26.54 -10.58
#